data_a5cb818a8b1ef4e512b201312f986633
#
_entry.id   a5cb818a8b1ef4e512b201312f986633
#
_cell.length_a   1.000
_cell.length_b   1.000
_cell.length_c   1.000
_cell.angle_alpha   90.00
_cell.angle_beta   90.00
_cell.angle_gamma   90.00
#
_symmetry.space_group_name_H-M   'P 1'
#
loop_
_entity.id
_entity.type
_entity.pdbx_description
1 polymer ?
#
loop_
_entity_poly.entity_id
_entity_poly.type
_entity_poly.pdbx_seq_one_letter_code
_entity_poly.pdbx_strand_id
1 'polypeptide(L)'
;MFNKLLKREGNILFSLEEIESSQDIKKGILVLESEYFEIVKISLEEDLDEREKEYEIEEQLENRIINYEVLDYIEKEISLGKRDGMEESVIILIKREKIYEITNKVKDKKIDLKGIIPIFLLKYLSDFNKENEIFLDIGLVRTTFVIFKNNILKDIVTIDIERDEILNSQEEFNELLERITFSIEEENFDDIEKITIYEKDRELENLLENSELSEKEISIENWKNYEITFNKSFDFIPVECKRGMEQRKYIKYGISILLGTLVAEFLLFFLLINIRDKEMKNIKKYERDLGNFKEEIAKKRQEIKNFEDFKEKKSKLMKKMNFGKFKIYEVLEELKKCKSSQINFEGIEYNGKDKLKIIGKSLEEKDIYEFEKAILKNNNFIHLNHDYIKKQQNEYEFQMDIGVKNENNE
;
A
#
# COMPACT_ATOMS: atom_id res chain seq x y z
N MET A 1 18.47 25.66 22.56
CA MET A 1 17.78 24.54 23.24
C MET A 1 16.70 23.88 22.35
N PHE A 2 16.48 24.36 21.10
CA PHE A 2 15.47 23.82 20.17
C PHE A 2 16.01 22.78 19.15
N ASN A 3 17.33 22.52 19.09
CA ASN A 3 17.95 21.62 18.11
C ASN A 3 18.09 20.15 18.55
N LYS A 4 17.43 19.74 19.66
CA LYS A 4 17.48 18.35 20.15
C LYS A 4 16.20 17.54 19.91
N LEU A 5 15.19 18.08 19.22
CA LEU A 5 13.87 17.46 19.04
C LEU A 5 13.60 16.92 17.62
N LEU A 6 14.57 17.01 16.72
CA LEU A 6 14.53 16.26 15.45
C LEU A 6 15.51 15.08 15.52
N LYS A 7 15.35 14.16 16.47
CA LYS A 7 15.71 12.78 16.18
C LYS A 7 14.85 12.40 14.97
N ARG A 8 15.48 12.24 13.79
CA ARG A 8 14.89 11.47 12.72
C ARG A 8 14.43 10.17 13.39
N GLU A 9 13.11 9.95 13.47
CA GLU A 9 12.57 8.65 13.86
C GLU A 9 13.05 7.70 12.75
N GLY A 10 14.16 7.01 12.98
CA GLY A 10 14.65 5.95 12.13
C GLY A 10 13.49 4.96 11.94
N ASN A 11 13.32 4.43 10.76
CA ASN A 11 12.33 3.37 10.56
C ASN A 11 12.73 2.18 11.42
N ILE A 12 11.82 1.72 12.26
CA ILE A 12 12.04 0.52 13.06
C ILE A 12 11.99 -0.68 12.10
N LEU A 13 13.04 -1.49 12.10
CA LEU A 13 13.11 -2.74 11.36
C LEU A 13 12.60 -3.86 12.26
N PHE A 14 11.79 -4.77 11.72
CA PHE A 14 11.27 -5.92 12.46
C PHE A 14 11.07 -7.14 11.54
N SER A 15 11.12 -8.34 12.11
CA SER A 15 10.93 -9.63 11.44
C SER A 15 9.49 -10.15 11.56
N LEU A 16 9.17 -11.22 10.83
CA LEU A 16 7.90 -11.93 10.98
C LEU A 16 7.74 -12.56 12.36
N GLU A 17 8.81 -13.12 12.93
CA GLU A 17 8.80 -13.71 14.27
C GLU A 17 8.43 -12.68 15.36
N GLU A 18 8.90 -11.45 15.20
CA GLU A 18 8.56 -10.37 16.11
C GLU A 18 7.09 -9.95 16.01
N ILE A 19 6.46 -10.06 14.84
CA ILE A 19 5.01 -9.84 14.69
C ILE A 19 4.23 -10.86 15.54
N GLU A 20 4.71 -12.10 15.62
CA GLU A 20 4.05 -13.17 16.36
C GLU A 20 4.30 -13.07 17.87
N SER A 21 5.51 -12.68 18.28
CA SER A 21 5.95 -12.68 19.68
C SER A 21 5.73 -11.37 20.41
N SER A 22 5.70 -10.21 19.77
CA SER A 22 5.65 -8.90 20.43
C SER A 22 4.37 -8.11 20.13
N GLN A 23 3.84 -7.44 21.19
CA GLN A 23 2.69 -6.53 21.07
C GLN A 23 3.09 -5.06 20.86
N ASP A 24 4.39 -4.75 20.90
CA ASP A 24 4.86 -3.35 21.02
C ASP A 24 5.21 -2.67 19.68
N ILE A 25 5.27 -3.41 18.58
CA ILE A 25 5.58 -2.84 17.27
C ILE A 25 4.35 -2.08 16.73
N LYS A 26 4.45 -0.76 16.68
CA LYS A 26 3.34 0.11 16.17
C LYS A 26 3.54 0.54 14.72
N LYS A 27 4.79 0.66 14.27
CA LYS A 27 5.14 1.22 12.97
C LYS A 27 6.55 0.79 12.56
N GLY A 28 6.78 0.44 11.32
CA GLY A 28 8.12 0.12 10.84
C GLY A 28 8.15 -0.52 9.46
N ILE A 29 9.32 -1.02 9.10
CA ILE A 29 9.62 -1.76 7.87
C ILE A 29 9.77 -3.23 8.27
N LEU A 30 9.04 -4.08 7.58
CA LEU A 30 9.16 -5.53 7.74
C LEU A 30 10.34 -6.02 6.90
N VAL A 31 11.23 -6.73 7.54
CA VAL A 31 12.37 -7.40 6.91
C VAL A 31 12.00 -8.88 6.74
N LEU A 32 12.08 -9.37 5.51
CA LEU A 32 11.83 -10.76 5.17
C LEU A 32 13.13 -11.46 4.82
N GLU A 33 13.25 -12.71 5.22
CA GLU A 33 14.38 -13.57 4.91
C GLU A 33 14.41 -13.95 3.42
N SER A 34 15.57 -14.39 2.95
CA SER A 34 15.80 -14.74 1.54
C SER A 34 14.87 -15.84 1.01
N GLU A 35 14.40 -16.72 1.86
CA GLU A 35 13.48 -17.82 1.52
C GLU A 35 12.14 -17.38 0.92
N TYR A 36 11.74 -16.13 1.16
CA TYR A 36 10.50 -15.57 0.61
C TYR A 36 10.64 -15.09 -0.84
N PHE A 37 11.89 -15.03 -1.35
CA PHE A 37 12.18 -14.41 -2.63
C PHE A 37 12.80 -15.40 -3.60
N GLU A 38 12.40 -15.30 -4.86
CA GLU A 38 13.15 -15.86 -5.98
C GLU A 38 14.07 -14.77 -6.52
N ILE A 39 15.33 -15.14 -6.82
CA ILE A 39 16.35 -14.21 -7.29
C ILE A 39 16.88 -14.74 -8.62
N VAL A 40 16.75 -13.95 -9.67
CA VAL A 40 17.14 -14.34 -11.03
C VAL A 40 18.07 -13.30 -11.63
N LYS A 41 19.29 -13.70 -11.95
CA LYS A 41 20.24 -12.84 -12.69
C LYS A 41 19.86 -12.89 -14.18
N ILE A 42 19.73 -11.73 -14.79
CA ILE A 42 19.34 -11.55 -16.19
C ILE A 42 20.44 -10.76 -16.91
N SER A 43 20.74 -11.15 -18.14
CA SER A 43 21.65 -10.42 -19.01
C SER A 43 20.92 -10.06 -20.30
N LEU A 44 20.88 -8.80 -20.63
CA LEU A 44 20.16 -8.23 -21.78
C LEU A 44 21.14 -7.59 -22.76
N GLU A 45 20.86 -7.67 -24.03
CA GLU A 45 21.61 -6.92 -25.04
C GLU A 45 21.39 -5.40 -24.87
N GLU A 46 22.43 -4.61 -25.08
CA GLU A 46 22.42 -3.17 -24.81
C GLU A 46 21.48 -2.40 -25.74
N ASP A 47 21.31 -2.91 -26.97
CA ASP A 47 20.59 -2.23 -28.04
C ASP A 47 19.07 -2.50 -28.04
N LEU A 48 18.53 -3.23 -27.07
CA LEU A 48 17.11 -3.53 -26.97
C LEU A 48 16.32 -2.29 -26.55
N ASP A 49 15.15 -2.10 -27.19
CA ASP A 49 14.20 -1.09 -26.71
C ASP A 49 13.48 -1.56 -25.42
N GLU A 50 12.75 -0.64 -24.73
CA GLU A 50 12.10 -0.97 -23.46
C GLU A 50 11.11 -2.15 -23.55
N ARG A 51 10.44 -2.33 -24.69
CA ARG A 51 9.48 -3.42 -24.88
C ARG A 51 10.18 -4.74 -25.15
N GLU A 52 11.26 -4.68 -25.91
CA GLU A 52 12.11 -5.85 -26.17
C GLU A 52 12.77 -6.31 -24.88
N LYS A 53 13.25 -5.39 -24.03
CA LYS A 53 13.78 -5.70 -22.70
C LYS A 53 12.71 -6.36 -21.80
N GLU A 54 11.50 -5.81 -21.74
CA GLU A 54 10.40 -6.40 -20.95
C GLU A 54 10.10 -7.84 -21.44
N TYR A 55 10.05 -8.07 -22.75
CA TYR A 55 9.79 -9.39 -23.31
C TYR A 55 10.93 -10.38 -22.99
N GLU A 56 12.18 -9.97 -23.18
CA GLU A 56 13.36 -10.79 -22.90
C GLU A 56 13.48 -11.16 -21.41
N ILE A 57 13.15 -10.20 -20.53
CA ILE A 57 13.06 -10.44 -19.08
C ILE A 57 12.00 -11.51 -18.80
N GLU A 58 10.81 -11.36 -19.34
CA GLU A 58 9.71 -12.31 -19.15
C GLU A 58 10.08 -13.71 -19.65
N GLU A 59 10.67 -13.83 -20.85
CA GLU A 59 11.15 -15.10 -21.40
C GLU A 59 12.22 -15.75 -20.51
N GLN A 60 13.19 -14.98 -20.02
CA GLN A 60 14.22 -15.51 -19.13
C GLN A 60 13.64 -15.96 -17.79
N LEU A 61 12.63 -15.25 -17.25
CA LEU A 61 11.93 -15.64 -16.03
C LEU A 61 11.11 -16.93 -16.22
N GLU A 62 10.35 -17.03 -17.32
CA GLU A 62 9.60 -18.26 -17.67
C GLU A 62 10.49 -19.48 -17.80
N ASN A 63 11.70 -19.31 -18.34
CA ASN A 63 12.66 -20.40 -18.50
C ASN A 63 13.30 -20.84 -17.17
N ARG A 64 13.33 -20.01 -16.15
CA ARG A 64 14.02 -20.26 -14.86
C ARG A 64 13.09 -20.55 -13.71
N ILE A 65 11.85 -20.04 -13.75
CA ILE A 65 10.87 -20.21 -12.68
C ILE A 65 9.76 -21.13 -13.18
N ILE A 66 9.56 -22.24 -12.49
CA ILE A 66 8.52 -23.23 -12.84
C ILE A 66 7.14 -22.59 -12.65
N ASN A 67 6.32 -22.61 -13.71
CA ASN A 67 4.98 -22.04 -13.75
C ASN A 67 4.97 -20.53 -13.42
N TYR A 68 5.91 -19.79 -13.98
CA TYR A 68 5.94 -18.34 -13.84
C TYR A 68 4.75 -17.72 -14.55
N GLU A 69 4.04 -16.84 -13.82
CA GLU A 69 3.01 -15.94 -14.35
C GLU A 69 3.26 -14.55 -13.76
N VAL A 70 3.45 -13.55 -14.62
CA VAL A 70 3.76 -12.15 -14.22
C VAL A 70 2.79 -11.61 -13.16
N LEU A 71 1.51 -11.98 -13.26
CA LEU A 71 0.49 -11.53 -12.33
C LEU A 71 0.61 -12.14 -10.93
N ASP A 72 1.31 -13.26 -10.80
CA ASP A 72 1.47 -13.96 -9.52
C ASP A 72 2.61 -13.42 -8.68
N TYR A 73 3.48 -12.60 -9.27
CA TYR A 73 4.66 -12.08 -8.60
C TYR A 73 4.63 -10.56 -8.44
N ILE A 74 5.41 -10.10 -7.48
CA ILE A 74 5.85 -8.70 -7.34
C ILE A 74 7.34 -8.71 -7.61
N GLU A 75 7.73 -7.96 -8.60
CA GLU A 75 9.09 -7.94 -9.13
C GLU A 75 9.79 -6.63 -8.80
N LYS A 76 11.09 -6.72 -8.55
CA LYS A 76 11.99 -5.58 -8.39
C LYS A 76 13.28 -5.87 -9.13
N GLU A 77 13.65 -4.96 -10.01
CA GLU A 77 14.90 -5.00 -10.73
C GLU A 77 15.98 -4.19 -10.04
N ILE A 78 17.20 -4.75 -10.01
CA ILE A 78 18.41 -4.06 -9.60
C ILE A 78 19.41 -4.19 -10.73
N SER A 79 19.80 -3.07 -11.33
CA SER A 79 20.87 -3.06 -12.33
C SER A 79 22.22 -3.29 -11.65
N LEU A 80 22.99 -4.23 -12.16
CA LEU A 80 24.36 -4.51 -11.75
C LEU A 80 25.38 -3.74 -12.62
N GLY A 81 24.90 -3.14 -13.72
CA GLY A 81 25.72 -2.41 -14.67
C GLY A 81 25.90 -3.12 -16.00
N LYS A 82 26.96 -2.76 -16.72
CA LYS A 82 27.26 -3.32 -18.06
C LYS A 82 28.50 -4.18 -17.99
N ARG A 83 28.43 -5.34 -18.66
CA ARG A 83 29.52 -6.28 -18.78
C ARG A 83 29.51 -6.91 -20.16
N ASP A 84 30.64 -6.90 -20.86
CA ASP A 84 30.86 -7.54 -22.16
C ASP A 84 29.80 -7.18 -23.24
N GLY A 85 29.25 -5.94 -23.20
CA GLY A 85 28.21 -5.48 -24.12
C GLY A 85 26.80 -5.90 -23.72
N MET A 86 26.62 -6.46 -22.54
CA MET A 86 25.33 -6.84 -21.96
C MET A 86 24.99 -5.94 -20.76
N GLU A 87 23.73 -5.60 -20.59
CA GLU A 87 23.22 -5.02 -19.35
C GLU A 87 22.89 -6.15 -18.38
N GLU A 88 23.55 -6.19 -17.23
CA GLU A 88 23.26 -7.17 -16.20
C GLU A 88 22.32 -6.59 -15.14
N SER A 89 21.30 -7.35 -14.80
CA SER A 89 20.32 -7.03 -13.76
C SER A 89 19.99 -8.25 -12.92
N VAL A 90 19.58 -8.02 -11.69
CA VAL A 90 18.98 -9.03 -10.83
C VAL A 90 17.51 -8.71 -10.64
N ILE A 91 16.64 -9.66 -10.96
CA ILE A 91 15.22 -9.57 -10.69
C ILE A 91 14.94 -10.32 -9.39
N ILE A 92 14.34 -9.61 -8.45
CA ILE A 92 13.91 -10.15 -7.15
C ILE A 92 12.39 -10.25 -7.19
N LEU A 93 11.90 -11.46 -6.98
CA LEU A 93 10.47 -11.76 -7.07
C LEU A 93 9.95 -12.32 -5.74
N ILE A 94 8.71 -11.98 -5.43
CA ILE A 94 7.96 -12.61 -4.34
C ILE A 94 6.54 -12.89 -4.79
N LYS A 95 5.99 -14.05 -4.43
CA LYS A 95 4.61 -14.39 -4.75
C LYS A 95 3.62 -13.42 -4.10
N ARG A 96 2.70 -12.88 -4.90
CA ARG A 96 1.64 -11.96 -4.42
C ARG A 96 0.82 -12.58 -3.29
N GLU A 97 0.45 -13.85 -3.43
CA GLU A 97 -0.29 -14.57 -2.42
C GLU A 97 0.42 -14.50 -1.05
N LYS A 98 1.74 -14.75 -1.05
CA LYS A 98 2.55 -14.71 0.16
C LYS A 98 2.59 -13.31 0.80
N ILE A 99 2.75 -12.29 -0.03
CA ILE A 99 2.70 -10.90 0.46
C ILE A 99 1.31 -10.55 1.01
N TYR A 100 0.24 -11.02 0.40
CA TYR A 100 -1.11 -10.79 0.94
C TYR A 100 -1.31 -11.49 2.30
N GLU A 101 -0.82 -12.71 2.47
CA GLU A 101 -0.84 -13.38 3.78
C GLU A 101 -0.10 -12.56 4.84
N ILE A 102 1.13 -12.14 4.52
CA ILE A 102 1.98 -11.37 5.42
C ILE A 102 1.33 -10.01 5.76
N THR A 103 0.87 -9.29 4.76
CA THR A 103 0.24 -7.97 4.98
C THR A 103 -1.05 -8.08 5.79
N ASN A 104 -1.79 -9.17 5.65
CA ASN A 104 -2.97 -9.41 6.48
C ASN A 104 -2.59 -9.70 7.93
N LYS A 105 -1.56 -10.52 8.20
CA LYS A 105 -1.02 -10.75 9.55
C LYS A 105 -0.60 -9.43 10.22
N VAL A 106 0.16 -8.59 9.50
CA VAL A 106 0.58 -7.26 9.98
C VAL A 106 -0.62 -6.36 10.30
N LYS A 107 -1.63 -6.40 9.44
CA LYS A 107 -2.87 -5.63 9.58
C LYS A 107 -3.68 -6.05 10.81
N ASP A 108 -3.77 -7.35 11.09
CA ASP A 108 -4.49 -7.89 12.26
C ASP A 108 -3.82 -7.46 13.57
N LYS A 109 -2.51 -7.33 13.57
CA LYS A 109 -1.71 -6.78 14.68
C LYS A 109 -1.75 -5.24 14.75
N LYS A 110 -2.43 -4.56 13.81
CA LYS A 110 -2.57 -3.09 13.75
C LYS A 110 -1.25 -2.33 13.61
N ILE A 111 -0.25 -2.95 13.00
CA ILE A 111 1.05 -2.34 12.73
C ILE A 111 0.93 -1.41 11.51
N ASP A 112 1.46 -0.19 11.60
CA ASP A 112 1.57 0.74 10.47
C ASP A 112 2.81 0.38 9.63
N LEU A 113 2.63 -0.54 8.69
CA LEU A 113 3.67 -1.04 7.80
C LEU A 113 4.11 0.06 6.82
N LYS A 114 5.39 0.36 6.79
CA LYS A 114 6.01 1.37 5.92
C LYS A 114 6.58 0.78 4.64
N GLY A 115 7.05 -0.45 4.69
CA GLY A 115 7.62 -1.18 3.59
C GLY A 115 7.88 -2.63 3.95
N ILE A 116 8.12 -3.43 2.92
CA ILE A 116 8.62 -4.80 3.01
C ILE A 116 9.87 -4.88 2.18
N ILE A 117 10.97 -5.33 2.75
CA ILE A 117 12.27 -5.44 2.08
C ILE A 117 12.94 -6.78 2.40
N PRO A 118 13.71 -7.35 1.45
CA PRO A 118 14.54 -8.52 1.72
C PRO A 118 15.68 -8.18 2.67
N ILE A 119 16.02 -9.10 3.55
CA ILE A 119 17.11 -8.92 4.53
C ILE A 119 18.45 -8.71 3.83
N PHE A 120 18.72 -9.43 2.75
CA PHE A 120 19.97 -9.33 1.98
C PHE A 120 20.14 -7.97 1.26
N LEU A 121 19.07 -7.19 1.09
CA LEU A 121 19.17 -5.82 0.54
C LEU A 121 19.39 -4.75 1.60
N LEU A 122 19.35 -5.08 2.88
CA LEU A 122 19.49 -4.09 3.96
C LEU A 122 20.80 -3.28 3.84
N LYS A 123 21.90 -3.98 3.57
CA LYS A 123 23.20 -3.33 3.37
C LYS A 123 23.20 -2.42 2.14
N TYR A 124 22.59 -2.87 1.04
CA TYR A 124 22.43 -2.07 -0.18
C TYR A 124 21.63 -0.79 0.04
N LEU A 125 20.57 -0.87 0.86
CA LEU A 125 19.65 0.24 1.15
C LEU A 125 20.11 1.13 2.30
N SER A 126 21.16 0.72 3.03
CA SER A 126 21.71 1.49 4.15
C SER A 126 22.69 2.56 3.69
N ASP A 127 22.86 3.59 4.51
CA ASP A 127 23.87 4.65 4.31
C ASP A 127 25.28 4.21 4.80
N PHE A 128 25.46 2.92 5.16
CA PHE A 128 26.75 2.40 5.61
C PHE A 128 27.79 2.37 4.47
N ASN A 129 29.03 2.57 4.86
CA ASN A 129 30.15 2.42 3.94
C ASN A 129 30.22 0.95 3.46
N LYS A 130 30.08 0.75 2.17
CA LYS A 130 30.09 -0.58 1.54
C LYS A 130 31.48 -0.77 0.97
N GLU A 131 32.35 -1.32 1.77
CA GLU A 131 33.70 -1.69 1.32
C GLU A 131 33.67 -2.84 0.31
N ASN A 132 34.81 -3.37 -0.06
CA ASN A 132 34.89 -4.59 -0.87
C ASN A 132 34.54 -5.77 0.04
N GLU A 133 33.26 -6.10 0.11
CA GLU A 133 32.74 -7.10 1.06
C GLU A 133 31.72 -8.04 0.44
N ILE A 134 31.67 -9.25 0.98
CA ILE A 134 30.59 -10.18 0.79
C ILE A 134 29.69 -10.15 2.01
N PHE A 135 28.41 -10.03 1.77
CA PHE A 135 27.39 -10.06 2.79
C PHE A 135 26.58 -11.35 2.69
N LEU A 136 26.57 -12.15 3.75
CA LEU A 136 25.89 -13.45 3.79
C LEU A 136 24.58 -13.36 4.58
N ASP A 137 23.50 -13.81 3.97
CA ASP A 137 22.23 -14.10 4.62
C ASP A 137 21.95 -15.61 4.50
N ILE A 138 21.95 -16.29 5.64
CA ILE A 138 21.73 -17.74 5.70
C ILE A 138 20.32 -17.98 6.20
N GLY A 139 19.44 -18.34 5.26
CA GLY A 139 18.05 -18.66 5.53
C GLY A 139 17.82 -20.10 5.94
N LEU A 140 16.58 -20.44 6.30
CA LEU A 140 16.19 -21.80 6.67
C LEU A 140 16.19 -22.77 5.48
N VAL A 141 15.96 -22.27 4.26
CA VAL A 141 15.81 -23.07 3.04
C VAL A 141 16.92 -22.80 2.04
N ARG A 142 17.45 -21.59 2.05
CA ARG A 142 18.48 -21.17 1.08
C ARG A 142 19.39 -20.11 1.67
N THR A 143 20.58 -20.04 1.14
CA THR A 143 21.59 -19.05 1.49
C THR A 143 21.74 -18.04 0.35
N THR A 144 21.75 -16.75 0.68
CA THR A 144 21.96 -15.66 -0.28
C THR A 144 23.20 -14.87 0.12
N PHE A 145 24.07 -14.60 -0.82
CA PHE A 145 25.16 -13.66 -0.58
C PHE A 145 25.17 -12.54 -1.61
N VAL A 146 25.58 -11.38 -1.14
CA VAL A 146 25.58 -10.11 -1.88
C VAL A 146 27.02 -9.60 -1.94
N ILE A 147 27.48 -9.30 -3.14
CA ILE A 147 28.86 -8.85 -3.37
C ILE A 147 28.89 -7.34 -3.61
N PHE A 148 29.66 -6.64 -2.81
CA PHE A 148 29.93 -5.22 -2.98
C PHE A 148 31.39 -4.98 -3.37
N LYS A 149 31.61 -4.07 -4.33
CA LYS A 149 32.91 -3.58 -4.71
C LYS A 149 32.86 -2.07 -4.92
N ASN A 150 33.71 -1.32 -4.23
CA ASN A 150 33.77 0.14 -4.30
C ASN A 150 32.40 0.80 -4.02
N ASN A 151 31.69 0.35 -3.01
CA ASN A 151 30.31 0.80 -2.67
C ASN A 151 29.23 0.50 -3.70
N ILE A 152 29.51 -0.30 -4.71
CA ILE A 152 28.57 -0.69 -5.76
C ILE A 152 28.20 -2.15 -5.56
N LEU A 153 26.90 -2.45 -5.64
CA LEU A 153 26.42 -3.81 -5.73
C LEU A 153 26.89 -4.44 -7.05
N LYS A 154 27.55 -5.58 -6.98
CA LYS A 154 28.11 -6.28 -8.11
C LYS A 154 27.38 -7.56 -8.46
N ASP A 155 26.96 -8.30 -7.44
CA ASP A 155 26.18 -9.52 -7.66
C ASP A 155 25.32 -9.88 -6.45
N ILE A 156 24.29 -10.68 -6.71
CA ILE A 156 23.46 -11.36 -5.71
C ILE A 156 23.33 -12.81 -6.14
N VAL A 157 23.85 -13.70 -5.33
CA VAL A 157 23.87 -15.14 -5.62
C VAL A 157 23.05 -15.87 -4.56
N THR A 158 22.21 -16.78 -5.01
CA THR A 158 21.42 -17.64 -4.12
C THR A 158 21.79 -19.10 -4.36
N ILE A 159 21.93 -19.83 -3.28
CA ILE A 159 22.25 -21.26 -3.25
C ILE A 159 21.17 -21.96 -2.43
N ASP A 160 20.66 -23.08 -2.93
CA ASP A 160 19.68 -23.89 -2.23
C ASP A 160 20.37 -24.82 -1.20
N ILE A 161 21.01 -24.21 -0.19
CA ILE A 161 21.62 -24.90 0.93
C ILE A 161 21.00 -24.30 2.20
N GLU A 162 20.48 -25.18 3.04
CA GLU A 162 19.82 -24.81 4.29
C GLU A 162 20.82 -24.50 5.40
N ARG A 163 20.45 -23.67 6.35
CA ARG A 163 21.28 -23.32 7.50
C ARG A 163 21.74 -24.55 8.28
N ASP A 164 20.82 -25.45 8.56
CA ASP A 164 21.12 -26.65 9.37
C ASP A 164 22.05 -27.60 8.61
N GLU A 165 22.01 -27.64 7.30
CA GLU A 165 22.93 -28.40 6.46
C GLU A 165 24.34 -27.81 6.53
N ILE A 166 24.48 -26.49 6.40
CA ILE A 166 25.78 -25.79 6.51
C ILE A 166 26.40 -26.03 7.89
N LEU A 167 25.63 -25.99 8.95
CA LEU A 167 26.14 -26.15 10.32
C LEU A 167 26.49 -27.61 10.67
N ASN A 168 25.85 -28.59 10.05
CA ASN A 168 25.97 -30.00 10.40
C ASN A 168 26.70 -30.87 9.35
N SER A 169 26.90 -30.35 8.13
CA SER A 169 27.55 -31.06 7.04
C SER A 169 28.76 -30.30 6.52
N GLN A 170 29.94 -30.93 6.65
CA GLN A 170 31.18 -30.37 6.05
C GLN A 170 31.11 -30.28 4.54
N GLU A 171 30.35 -31.17 3.88
CA GLU A 171 30.18 -31.20 2.43
C GLU A 171 29.40 -29.94 1.96
N GLU A 172 28.28 -29.65 2.62
CA GLU A 172 27.45 -28.48 2.30
C GLU A 172 28.16 -27.16 2.62
N PHE A 173 28.91 -27.14 3.72
CA PHE A 173 29.75 -25.99 4.05
C PHE A 173 30.84 -25.76 3.01
N ASN A 174 31.48 -26.82 2.52
CA ASN A 174 32.48 -26.73 1.46
C ASN A 174 31.84 -26.26 0.14
N GLU A 175 30.63 -26.73 -0.20
CA GLU A 175 29.90 -26.25 -1.38
C GLU A 175 29.64 -24.76 -1.30
N LEU A 176 29.20 -24.25 -0.13
CA LEU A 176 29.05 -22.82 0.09
C LEU A 176 30.37 -22.07 -0.15
N LEU A 177 31.48 -22.56 0.41
CA LEU A 177 32.79 -21.95 0.22
C LEU A 177 33.21 -21.93 -1.25
N GLU A 178 33.06 -23.06 -1.95
CA GLU A 178 33.37 -23.15 -3.37
C GLU A 178 32.54 -22.14 -4.18
N ARG A 179 31.25 -21.99 -3.90
CA ARG A 179 30.39 -21.01 -4.57
C ARG A 179 30.82 -19.58 -4.34
N ILE A 180 31.15 -19.25 -3.08
CA ILE A 180 31.67 -17.91 -2.75
C ILE A 180 32.99 -17.65 -3.47
N THR A 181 33.93 -18.61 -3.40
CA THR A 181 35.24 -18.49 -4.04
C THR A 181 35.11 -18.38 -5.57
N PHE A 182 34.26 -19.21 -6.17
CA PHE A 182 33.98 -19.15 -7.60
C PHE A 182 33.44 -17.76 -8.01
N SER A 183 32.48 -17.21 -7.25
CA SER A 183 31.93 -15.89 -7.54
C SER A 183 32.97 -14.76 -7.40
N ILE A 184 33.92 -14.90 -6.46
CA ILE A 184 35.04 -13.98 -6.31
C ILE A 184 35.96 -14.03 -7.53
N GLU A 185 36.31 -15.25 -7.98
CA GLU A 185 37.24 -15.49 -9.10
C GLU A 185 36.62 -15.07 -10.44
N GLU A 186 35.37 -15.49 -10.71
CA GLU A 186 34.66 -15.16 -11.96
C GLU A 186 34.54 -13.67 -12.19
N GLU A 187 34.31 -12.92 -11.15
CA GLU A 187 34.14 -11.47 -11.20
C GLU A 187 35.45 -10.69 -11.01
N ASN A 188 36.62 -11.37 -10.89
CA ASN A 188 37.93 -10.77 -10.56
C ASN A 188 37.85 -9.87 -9.30
N PHE A 189 37.22 -10.39 -8.25
CA PHE A 189 37.06 -9.68 -6.96
C PHE A 189 38.12 -10.09 -5.95
N ASP A 190 39.38 -10.26 -6.39
CA ASP A 190 40.51 -10.62 -5.51
C ASP A 190 40.73 -9.63 -4.36
N ASP A 191 40.19 -8.40 -4.50
CA ASP A 191 40.26 -7.32 -3.54
C ASP A 191 39.13 -7.33 -2.48
N ILE A 192 38.31 -8.38 -2.41
CA ILE A 192 37.38 -8.54 -1.28
C ILE A 192 38.18 -8.85 -0.02
N GLU A 193 37.98 -7.98 0.97
CA GLU A 193 38.72 -8.05 2.23
C GLU A 193 37.86 -8.55 3.39
N LYS A 194 36.53 -8.45 3.26
CA LYS A 194 35.61 -8.66 4.37
C LYS A 194 34.42 -9.56 4.00
N ILE A 195 34.04 -10.42 4.94
CA ILE A 195 32.81 -11.20 4.90
C ILE A 195 31.96 -10.79 6.10
N THR A 196 30.77 -10.34 5.84
CA THR A 196 29.82 -9.91 6.88
C THR A 196 28.68 -10.90 6.99
N ILE A 197 28.38 -11.37 8.19
CA ILE A 197 27.24 -12.22 8.51
C ILE A 197 26.33 -11.54 9.51
N TYR A 198 25.07 -11.95 9.58
CA TYR A 198 24.16 -11.44 10.60
C TYR A 198 24.39 -12.10 11.97
N GLU A 199 24.04 -11.37 13.03
CA GLU A 199 24.15 -11.88 14.43
C GLU A 199 23.39 -13.20 14.63
N LYS A 200 22.30 -13.43 13.91
CA LYS A 200 21.53 -14.70 13.91
C LYS A 200 22.39 -15.89 13.45
N ASP A 201 23.41 -15.63 12.65
CA ASP A 201 24.25 -16.64 12.00
C ASP A 201 25.65 -16.74 12.63
N ARG A 202 25.80 -16.23 13.87
CA ARG A 202 27.06 -16.17 14.62
C ARG A 202 27.77 -17.54 14.74
N GLU A 203 27.02 -18.62 14.73
CA GLU A 203 27.58 -19.98 14.78
C GLU A 203 28.50 -20.28 13.62
N LEU A 204 28.32 -19.62 12.49
CA LEU A 204 29.17 -19.73 11.29
C LEU A 204 30.50 -19.01 11.41
N GLU A 205 30.64 -18.05 12.32
CA GLU A 205 31.90 -17.30 12.50
C GLU A 205 33.08 -18.27 12.64
N ASN A 206 32.96 -19.24 13.54
CA ASN A 206 34.01 -20.21 13.79
C ASN A 206 34.30 -21.13 12.57
N LEU A 207 33.29 -21.45 11.77
CA LEU A 207 33.45 -22.27 10.56
C LEU A 207 34.20 -21.46 9.48
N LEU A 208 33.83 -20.21 9.28
CA LEU A 208 34.46 -19.31 8.32
C LEU A 208 35.90 -18.97 8.70
N GLU A 209 36.17 -18.70 9.98
CA GLU A 209 37.51 -18.44 10.49
C GLU A 209 38.48 -19.63 10.32
N ASN A 210 37.97 -20.85 10.29
CA ASN A 210 38.75 -22.08 10.09
C ASN A 210 38.73 -22.59 8.64
N SER A 211 38.19 -21.81 7.70
CA SER A 211 38.08 -22.16 6.27
C SER A 211 39.16 -21.50 5.42
N GLU A 212 39.11 -21.76 4.12
CA GLU A 212 39.95 -21.09 3.13
C GLU A 212 39.71 -19.57 3.05
N LEU A 213 38.57 -19.09 3.56
CA LEU A 213 38.26 -17.68 3.65
C LEU A 213 38.79 -17.00 4.94
N SER A 214 39.57 -17.71 5.76
CA SER A 214 40.14 -17.22 7.02
C SER A 214 41.09 -16.02 6.87
N GLU A 215 41.60 -15.77 5.67
CA GLU A 215 42.39 -14.58 5.36
C GLU A 215 41.55 -13.29 5.26
N LYS A 216 40.22 -13.44 5.14
CA LYS A 216 39.27 -12.33 5.08
C LYS A 216 38.83 -11.92 6.49
N GLU A 217 38.54 -10.65 6.68
CA GLU A 217 37.94 -10.16 7.92
C GLU A 217 36.49 -10.69 8.07
N ILE A 218 36.22 -11.49 9.09
CA ILE A 218 34.87 -11.93 9.42
C ILE A 218 34.20 -10.90 10.36
N SER A 219 33.07 -10.37 9.95
CA SER A 219 32.34 -9.36 10.72
C SER A 219 30.90 -9.82 11.01
N ILE A 220 30.46 -9.61 12.23
CA ILE A 220 29.09 -9.89 12.65
C ILE A 220 28.32 -8.59 12.81
N GLU A 221 27.21 -8.46 12.11
CA GLU A 221 26.38 -7.26 12.17
C GLU A 221 24.95 -7.59 12.63
N ASN A 222 24.38 -6.69 13.44
CA ASN A 222 22.97 -6.77 13.79
C ASN A 222 22.16 -5.90 12.81
N TRP A 223 21.37 -6.57 11.97
CA TRP A 223 20.59 -5.92 10.95
C TRP A 223 19.59 -4.85 11.47
N LYS A 224 19.18 -4.95 12.73
CA LYS A 224 18.31 -3.95 13.38
C LYS A 224 18.98 -2.59 13.58
N ASN A 225 20.30 -2.55 13.52
CA ASN A 225 21.07 -1.32 13.67
C ASN A 225 21.20 -0.53 12.38
N TYR A 226 20.73 -1.08 11.24
CA TYR A 226 20.80 -0.35 9.98
C TYR A 226 19.83 0.83 9.96
N GLU A 227 20.36 2.00 9.64
CA GLU A 227 19.56 3.16 9.26
C GLU A 227 19.28 3.09 7.76
N ILE A 228 18.04 2.83 7.41
CA ILE A 228 17.65 2.68 6.00
C ILE A 228 16.97 3.95 5.52
N THR A 229 17.51 4.52 4.45
CA THR A 229 16.79 5.50 3.65
C THR A 229 15.81 4.74 2.75
N PHE A 230 14.56 4.63 3.20
CA PHE A 230 13.54 3.83 2.52
C PHE A 230 13.29 4.33 1.10
N ASN A 231 13.74 3.56 0.14
CA ASN A 231 13.48 3.80 -1.27
C ASN A 231 12.23 3.01 -1.71
N LYS A 232 11.20 3.73 -2.16
CA LYS A 232 9.93 3.13 -2.61
C LYS A 232 10.09 2.15 -3.78
N SER A 233 11.16 2.25 -4.55
CA SER A 233 11.43 1.34 -5.67
C SER A 233 11.65 -0.11 -5.20
N PHE A 234 12.18 -0.31 -3.98
CA PHE A 234 12.44 -1.62 -3.39
C PHE A 234 11.39 -2.07 -2.37
N ASP A 235 10.22 -1.46 -2.39
CA ASP A 235 9.12 -1.85 -1.52
C ASP A 235 8.23 -2.90 -2.20
N PHE A 236 8.15 -4.07 -1.58
CA PHE A 236 7.35 -5.21 -2.06
C PHE A 236 5.87 -5.16 -1.61
N ILE A 237 5.41 -4.08 -0.98
CA ILE A 237 3.98 -3.94 -0.67
C ILE A 237 3.20 -3.66 -1.97
N PRO A 238 2.20 -4.48 -2.32
CA PRO A 238 1.33 -4.22 -3.46
C PRO A 238 0.67 -2.84 -3.39
N VAL A 239 0.51 -2.19 -4.54
CA VAL A 239 -0.12 -0.86 -4.62
C VAL A 239 -1.54 -0.88 -4.04
N GLU A 240 -2.27 -1.98 -4.24
CA GLU A 240 -3.61 -2.20 -3.71
C GLU A 240 -3.63 -2.22 -2.18
N CYS A 241 -2.65 -2.89 -1.57
CA CYS A 241 -2.48 -2.92 -0.11
C CYS A 241 -2.14 -1.52 0.44
N LYS A 242 -1.26 -0.77 -0.24
CA LYS A 242 -0.92 0.61 0.12
C LYS A 242 -2.15 1.51 0.07
N ARG A 243 -2.90 1.47 -1.03
CA ARG A 243 -4.16 2.23 -1.17
C ARG A 243 -5.14 1.91 -0.04
N GLY A 244 -5.31 0.63 0.28
CA GLY A 244 -6.17 0.20 1.38
C GLY A 244 -5.72 0.72 2.76
N MET A 245 -4.40 0.77 3.01
CA MET A 245 -3.84 1.34 4.23
C MET A 245 -4.01 2.87 4.30
N GLU A 246 -3.81 3.57 3.19
CA GLU A 246 -4.00 5.01 3.08
C GLU A 246 -5.48 5.40 3.23
N GLN A 247 -6.38 4.72 2.55
CA GLN A 247 -7.83 4.96 2.68
C GLN A 247 -8.31 4.85 4.13
N ARG A 248 -7.80 3.88 4.90
CA ARG A 248 -8.12 3.77 6.33
C ARG A 248 -7.63 4.96 7.15
N LYS A 249 -6.47 5.53 6.82
CA LYS A 249 -5.99 6.76 7.45
C LYS A 249 -6.93 7.92 7.15
N TYR A 250 -7.31 8.09 5.88
CA TYR A 250 -8.27 9.12 5.46
C TYR A 250 -9.64 8.95 6.12
N ILE A 251 -10.14 7.72 6.22
CA ILE A 251 -11.40 7.44 6.92
C ILE A 251 -11.29 7.80 8.40
N LYS A 252 -10.19 7.42 9.08
CA LYS A 252 -9.97 7.80 10.49
C LYS A 252 -9.89 9.31 10.67
N TYR A 253 -9.15 10.01 9.79
CA TYR A 253 -9.10 11.48 9.80
C TYR A 253 -10.47 12.09 9.50
N GLY A 254 -11.20 11.55 8.52
CA GLY A 254 -12.56 11.98 8.18
C GLY A 254 -13.52 11.84 9.38
N ILE A 255 -13.49 10.70 10.07
CA ILE A 255 -14.28 10.46 11.30
C ILE A 255 -13.86 11.43 12.40
N SER A 256 -12.55 11.66 12.59
CA SER A 256 -12.06 12.59 13.61
C SER A 256 -12.48 14.05 13.32
N ILE A 257 -12.44 14.45 12.06
CA ILE A 257 -12.91 15.77 11.62
C ILE A 257 -14.44 15.88 11.85
N LEU A 258 -15.19 14.85 11.48
CA LEU A 258 -16.64 14.81 11.64
C LEU A 258 -17.05 14.82 13.11
N LEU A 259 -16.33 14.12 13.98
CA LEU A 259 -16.51 14.20 15.43
C LEU A 259 -16.15 15.59 15.97
N GLY A 260 -15.05 16.17 15.49
CA GLY A 260 -14.64 17.53 15.86
C GLY A 260 -15.66 18.58 15.45
N THR A 261 -16.25 18.48 14.25
CA THR A 261 -17.32 19.39 13.79
C THR A 261 -18.59 19.21 14.60
N LEU A 262 -19.00 17.97 14.91
CA LEU A 262 -20.16 17.70 15.79
C LEU A 262 -19.98 18.29 17.19
N VAL A 263 -18.78 18.15 17.77
CA VAL A 263 -18.47 18.76 19.08
C VAL A 263 -18.53 20.30 19.00
N ALA A 264 -17.96 20.87 17.93
CA ALA A 264 -18.00 22.31 17.70
C ALA A 264 -19.44 22.84 17.52
N GLU A 265 -20.27 22.13 16.75
CA GLU A 265 -21.70 22.46 16.60
C GLU A 265 -22.46 22.35 17.92
N PHE A 266 -22.16 21.32 18.72
CA PHE A 266 -22.77 21.14 20.03
C PHE A 266 -22.38 22.27 20.99
N LEU A 267 -21.11 22.69 20.99
CA LEU A 267 -20.64 23.83 21.77
C LEU A 267 -21.28 25.16 21.32
N LEU A 268 -21.39 25.35 20.00
CA LEU A 268 -22.09 26.51 19.43
C LEU A 268 -23.57 26.52 19.82
N PHE A 269 -24.23 25.37 19.75
CA PHE A 269 -25.62 25.23 20.18
C PHE A 269 -25.79 25.54 21.67
N PHE A 270 -24.87 25.06 22.52
CA PHE A 270 -24.89 25.39 23.96
C PHE A 270 -24.63 26.86 24.23
N LEU A 271 -23.73 27.49 23.49
CA LEU A 271 -23.48 28.93 23.54
C LEU A 271 -24.72 29.73 23.14
N LEU A 272 -25.39 29.33 22.06
CA LEU A 272 -26.64 29.98 21.61
C LEU A 272 -27.77 29.83 22.62
N ILE A 273 -27.90 28.64 23.26
CA ILE A 273 -28.87 28.44 24.35
C ILE A 273 -28.56 29.37 25.54
N ASN A 274 -27.29 29.45 25.95
CA ASN A 274 -26.87 30.30 27.05
C ASN A 274 -27.10 31.79 26.74
N ILE A 275 -26.82 32.24 25.53
CA ILE A 275 -27.12 33.61 25.08
C ILE A 275 -28.61 33.83 25.09
N ARG A 276 -29.40 32.90 24.53
CA ARG A 276 -30.86 32.94 24.53
C ARG A 276 -31.43 33.02 25.95
N ASP A 277 -30.91 32.20 26.87
CA ASP A 277 -31.41 32.19 28.26
C ASP A 277 -31.01 33.44 29.04
N LYS A 278 -29.86 34.04 28.69
CA LYS A 278 -29.44 35.35 29.21
C LYS A 278 -30.32 36.47 28.68
N GLU A 279 -30.66 36.44 27.40
CA GLU A 279 -31.59 37.38 26.78
C GLU A 279 -33.01 37.20 27.31
N MET A 280 -33.49 35.98 27.49
CA MET A 280 -34.78 35.68 28.09
C MET A 280 -34.87 36.20 29.55
N LYS A 281 -33.79 36.09 30.32
CA LYS A 281 -33.72 36.68 31.65
C LYS A 281 -33.78 38.21 31.60
N ASN A 282 -33.13 38.81 30.63
CA ASN A 282 -33.22 40.26 30.41
C ASN A 282 -34.62 40.68 29.95
N ILE A 283 -35.24 39.94 29.02
CA ILE A 283 -36.61 40.19 28.57
C ILE A 283 -37.58 40.10 29.74
N LYS A 284 -37.48 39.04 30.58
CA LYS A 284 -38.32 38.94 31.79
C LYS A 284 -38.09 40.10 32.79
N LYS A 285 -36.87 40.62 32.86
CA LYS A 285 -36.58 41.82 33.67
C LYS A 285 -37.22 43.04 33.05
N TYR A 286 -37.15 43.23 31.74
CA TYR A 286 -37.82 44.33 31.04
C TYR A 286 -39.35 44.18 31.04
N GLU A 287 -39.93 42.97 30.96
CA GLU A 287 -41.36 42.73 31.10
C GLU A 287 -41.87 43.14 32.48
N ARG A 288 -41.08 42.94 33.54
CA ARG A 288 -41.41 43.41 34.88
C ARG A 288 -41.32 44.95 35.02
N ASP A 289 -40.35 45.55 34.31
CA ASP A 289 -40.14 46.99 34.32
C ASP A 289 -41.11 47.76 33.36
N LEU A 290 -41.63 47.01 32.34
CA LEU A 290 -42.50 47.58 31.28
C LEU A 290 -43.98 47.21 31.42
N GLY A 291 -44.45 46.99 32.64
CA GLY A 291 -45.87 46.75 32.91
C GLY A 291 -46.83 47.88 32.38
N ASN A 292 -46.30 48.87 31.66
CA ASN A 292 -47.05 50.00 31.08
C ASN A 292 -46.99 50.07 29.52
N PHE A 293 -46.39 49.13 28.82
CA PHE A 293 -46.26 49.22 27.32
C PHE A 293 -47.03 48.12 26.57
N LYS A 294 -48.37 48.22 26.55
CA LYS A 294 -49.24 47.32 25.79
C LYS A 294 -49.05 47.37 24.27
N GLU A 295 -48.47 48.39 23.72
CA GLU A 295 -48.31 48.55 22.27
C GLU A 295 -47.09 47.87 21.72
N GLU A 296 -46.02 47.61 22.49
CA GLU A 296 -44.86 46.84 22.02
C GLU A 296 -45.13 45.35 21.91
N ILE A 297 -46.04 44.80 22.70
CA ILE A 297 -46.42 43.37 22.64
C ILE A 297 -47.04 43.02 21.29
N ALA A 298 -47.74 43.88 20.64
CA ALA A 298 -48.35 43.66 19.35
C ALA A 298 -47.25 43.51 18.22
N LYS A 299 -46.22 44.37 18.29
CA LYS A 299 -45.07 44.27 17.33
C LYS A 299 -44.25 42.99 17.54
N LYS A 300 -44.05 42.58 18.77
CA LYS A 300 -43.30 41.33 19.06
C LYS A 300 -44.05 40.07 18.64
N ARG A 301 -45.38 40.07 18.67
CA ARG A 301 -46.18 38.95 18.10
C ARG A 301 -45.98 38.80 16.60
N GLN A 302 -45.72 39.86 15.89
CA GLN A 302 -45.47 39.82 14.45
C GLN A 302 -44.08 39.25 14.13
N GLU A 303 -43.07 39.51 14.97
CA GLU A 303 -41.72 38.91 14.84
C GLU A 303 -41.70 37.42 15.12
N ILE A 304 -42.51 36.93 16.08
CA ILE A 304 -42.65 35.49 16.37
C ILE A 304 -43.25 34.75 15.16
N LYS A 305 -44.23 35.33 14.50
CA LYS A 305 -44.87 34.78 13.31
C LYS A 305 -43.88 34.66 12.14
N ASN A 306 -43.03 35.64 11.95
CA ASN A 306 -41.97 35.64 10.95
C ASN A 306 -40.92 34.53 11.22
N PHE A 307 -40.65 34.22 12.49
CA PHE A 307 -39.74 33.15 12.90
C PHE A 307 -40.32 31.73 12.65
N GLU A 308 -41.65 31.59 12.81
CA GLU A 308 -42.34 30.33 12.48
C GLU A 308 -42.32 30.05 10.95
N ASP A 309 -42.53 31.10 10.14
CA ASP A 309 -42.42 31.02 8.69
C ASP A 309 -40.99 30.64 8.23
N PHE A 310 -39.98 31.16 8.95
CA PHE A 310 -38.59 30.80 8.69
C PHE A 310 -38.29 29.35 9.08
N LYS A 311 -38.83 28.86 10.19
CA LYS A 311 -38.68 27.47 10.66
C LYS A 311 -39.35 26.49 9.70
N GLU A 312 -40.51 26.84 9.14
CA GLU A 312 -41.20 26.04 8.13
C GLU A 312 -40.39 25.97 6.83
N LYS A 313 -39.79 27.07 6.38
CA LYS A 313 -38.89 27.09 5.22
C LYS A 313 -37.64 26.22 5.43
N LYS A 314 -37.04 26.28 6.62
CA LYS A 314 -35.87 25.45 6.99
C LYS A 314 -36.23 23.97 7.01
N SER A 315 -37.39 23.59 7.54
CA SER A 315 -37.87 22.21 7.56
C SER A 315 -38.14 21.67 6.14
N LYS A 316 -38.71 22.48 5.24
CA LYS A 316 -38.91 22.11 3.83
C LYS A 316 -37.63 21.95 3.07
N LEU A 317 -36.59 22.75 3.37
CA LEU A 317 -35.23 22.60 2.80
C LEU A 317 -34.55 21.32 3.28
N MET A 318 -34.63 21.01 4.57
CA MET A 318 -34.05 19.75 5.11
C MET A 318 -34.73 18.50 4.56
N LYS A 319 -36.05 18.50 4.37
CA LYS A 319 -36.75 17.40 3.69
C LYS A 319 -36.31 17.21 2.24
N LYS A 320 -36.08 18.30 1.50
CA LYS A 320 -35.57 18.21 0.10
C LYS A 320 -34.14 17.68 0.03
N MET A 321 -33.26 18.01 0.99
CA MET A 321 -31.87 17.51 1.04
C MET A 321 -31.80 16.02 1.42
N ASN A 322 -32.66 15.54 2.30
CA ASN A 322 -32.70 14.12 2.68
C ASN A 322 -33.26 13.21 1.57
N PHE A 323 -34.23 13.70 0.79
CA PHE A 323 -34.82 12.92 -0.32
C PHE A 323 -33.79 12.63 -1.44
N GLY A 324 -32.88 13.55 -1.75
CA GLY A 324 -31.88 13.36 -2.79
C GLY A 324 -30.79 12.34 -2.42
N LYS A 325 -30.39 12.28 -1.16
CA LYS A 325 -29.31 11.35 -0.70
C LYS A 325 -29.78 9.89 -0.62
N PHE A 326 -31.04 9.67 -0.23
CA PHE A 326 -31.57 8.29 -0.08
C PHE A 326 -31.70 7.59 -1.43
N LYS A 327 -32.20 8.26 -2.45
CA LYS A 327 -32.39 7.67 -3.79
C LYS A 327 -31.07 7.33 -4.51
N ILE A 328 -30.03 8.14 -4.37
CA ILE A 328 -28.71 7.85 -4.96
C ILE A 328 -28.12 6.57 -4.36
N TYR A 329 -28.25 6.39 -3.05
CA TYR A 329 -27.69 5.21 -2.37
C TYR A 329 -28.36 3.92 -2.84
N GLU A 330 -29.68 3.90 -2.96
CA GLU A 330 -30.43 2.74 -3.46
C GLU A 330 -30.02 2.37 -4.90
N VAL A 331 -29.90 3.38 -5.76
CA VAL A 331 -29.47 3.17 -7.15
C VAL A 331 -28.05 2.61 -7.23
N LEU A 332 -27.13 3.11 -6.38
CA LEU A 332 -25.75 2.62 -6.32
C LEU A 332 -25.66 1.20 -5.72
N GLU A 333 -26.50 0.86 -4.75
CA GLU A 333 -26.58 -0.51 -4.23
C GLU A 333 -27.08 -1.51 -5.28
N GLU A 334 -28.11 -1.14 -6.03
CA GLU A 334 -28.62 -1.98 -7.11
C GLU A 334 -27.60 -2.14 -8.23
N LEU A 335 -26.91 -1.07 -8.58
CA LEU A 335 -25.81 -1.12 -9.55
C LEU A 335 -24.67 -2.05 -9.09
N LYS A 336 -24.34 -2.01 -7.80
CA LYS A 336 -23.33 -2.89 -7.19
C LYS A 336 -23.73 -4.38 -7.28
N LYS A 337 -25.00 -4.71 -7.18
CA LYS A 337 -25.49 -6.08 -7.35
C LYS A 337 -25.35 -6.58 -8.78
N CYS A 338 -25.45 -5.69 -9.77
CA CYS A 338 -25.26 -6.03 -11.19
C CYS A 338 -23.78 -6.20 -11.57
N LYS A 339 -22.86 -5.64 -10.80
CA LYS A 339 -21.43 -5.61 -11.11
C LYS A 339 -20.76 -6.97 -10.83
N SER A 340 -20.03 -7.52 -11.81
CA SER A 340 -19.11 -8.64 -11.59
C SER A 340 -17.81 -8.19 -10.93
N SER A 341 -17.05 -9.13 -10.36
CA SER A 341 -15.72 -8.83 -9.77
C SER A 341 -14.68 -8.36 -10.80
N GLN A 342 -14.90 -8.64 -12.07
CA GLN A 342 -14.00 -8.34 -13.17
C GLN A 342 -14.16 -6.91 -13.72
N ILE A 343 -15.24 -6.23 -13.36
CA ILE A 343 -15.48 -4.85 -13.78
C ILE A 343 -14.97 -3.86 -12.74
N ASN A 344 -14.22 -2.87 -13.16
CA ASN A 344 -13.76 -1.78 -12.32
C ASN A 344 -14.40 -0.46 -12.78
N PHE A 345 -15.16 0.20 -11.90
CA PHE A 345 -15.72 1.51 -12.20
C PHE A 345 -14.69 2.60 -11.92
N GLU A 346 -14.43 3.44 -12.92
CA GLU A 346 -13.57 4.61 -12.79
C GLU A 346 -14.37 5.89 -12.47
N GLY A 347 -15.60 5.95 -12.95
CA GLY A 347 -16.48 7.08 -12.71
C GLY A 347 -17.95 6.71 -12.77
N ILE A 348 -18.74 7.35 -11.91
CA ILE A 348 -20.19 7.27 -11.91
C ILE A 348 -20.72 8.69 -11.79
N GLU A 349 -21.45 9.15 -12.79
CA GLU A 349 -22.09 10.46 -12.81
C GLU A 349 -23.60 10.30 -12.82
N TYR A 350 -24.30 10.95 -11.90
CA TYR A 350 -25.76 10.95 -11.83
C TYR A 350 -26.32 12.35 -12.05
N ASN A 351 -27.20 12.49 -13.02
CA ASN A 351 -27.79 13.78 -13.39
C ASN A 351 -28.86 14.30 -12.41
N GLY A 352 -29.13 13.56 -11.35
CA GLY A 352 -30.10 13.94 -10.31
C GLY A 352 -31.57 13.72 -10.70
N LYS A 353 -31.85 13.16 -11.88
CA LYS A 353 -33.21 12.92 -12.38
C LYS A 353 -33.43 11.44 -12.71
N ASP A 354 -32.88 10.98 -13.83
CA ASP A 354 -33.23 9.69 -14.42
C ASP A 354 -32.09 9.01 -15.17
N LYS A 355 -30.90 9.62 -15.21
CA LYS A 355 -29.77 9.07 -15.95
C LYS A 355 -28.55 8.91 -15.08
N LEU A 356 -27.91 7.78 -15.24
CA LEU A 356 -26.66 7.41 -14.65
C LEU A 356 -25.65 7.11 -15.75
N LYS A 357 -24.55 7.82 -15.77
CA LYS A 357 -23.44 7.57 -16.68
C LYS A 357 -22.35 6.82 -15.94
N ILE A 358 -21.90 5.71 -16.50
CA ILE A 358 -20.87 4.85 -15.93
C ILE A 358 -19.68 4.80 -16.89
N ILE A 359 -18.50 4.98 -16.32
CA ILE A 359 -17.22 4.78 -16.99
C ILE A 359 -16.48 3.68 -16.22
N GLY A 360 -15.95 2.70 -16.92
CA GLY A 360 -15.26 1.59 -16.27
C GLY A 360 -14.34 0.82 -17.21
N LYS A 361 -13.65 -0.15 -16.61
CA LYS A 361 -12.72 -1.05 -17.29
C LYS A 361 -13.00 -2.50 -16.96
N SER A 362 -12.67 -3.39 -17.90
CA SER A 362 -12.65 -4.84 -17.71
C SER A 362 -11.50 -5.47 -18.48
N LEU A 363 -11.03 -6.61 -18.02
CA LEU A 363 -10.00 -7.39 -18.72
C LEU A 363 -10.57 -8.09 -19.96
N GLU A 364 -11.85 -8.46 -19.93
CA GLU A 364 -12.52 -9.13 -21.02
C GLU A 364 -13.77 -8.36 -21.47
N GLU A 365 -13.95 -8.23 -22.78
CA GLU A 365 -15.14 -7.62 -23.36
C GLU A 365 -16.43 -8.33 -22.96
N LYS A 366 -16.37 -9.64 -22.79
CA LYS A 366 -17.49 -10.48 -22.37
C LYS A 366 -18.09 -10.02 -21.03
N ASP A 367 -17.25 -9.61 -20.07
CA ASP A 367 -17.70 -9.15 -18.76
C ASP A 367 -18.56 -7.89 -18.86
N ILE A 368 -18.25 -7.02 -19.81
CA ILE A 368 -19.03 -5.80 -20.07
C ILE A 368 -20.43 -6.17 -20.57
N TYR A 369 -20.54 -7.14 -21.49
CA TYR A 369 -21.83 -7.60 -21.96
C TYR A 369 -22.63 -8.39 -20.91
N GLU A 370 -21.95 -9.12 -20.03
CA GLU A 370 -22.61 -9.80 -18.89
C GLU A 370 -23.15 -8.77 -17.89
N PHE A 371 -22.40 -7.72 -17.63
CA PHE A 371 -22.85 -6.60 -16.81
C PHE A 371 -24.06 -5.88 -17.43
N GLU A 372 -24.01 -5.59 -18.72
CA GLU A 372 -25.14 -5.03 -19.47
C GLU A 372 -26.38 -5.88 -19.31
N LYS A 373 -26.26 -7.20 -19.51
CA LYS A 373 -27.38 -8.14 -19.32
C LYS A 373 -27.92 -8.13 -17.89
N ALA A 374 -27.05 -7.97 -16.90
CA ALA A 374 -27.47 -7.89 -15.51
C ALA A 374 -28.24 -6.60 -15.24
N ILE A 375 -27.81 -5.48 -15.81
CA ILE A 375 -28.54 -4.20 -15.73
C ILE A 375 -29.90 -4.29 -16.39
N LEU A 376 -29.98 -4.84 -17.60
CA LEU A 376 -31.24 -4.95 -18.35
C LEU A 376 -32.22 -5.91 -17.68
N LYS A 377 -31.77 -6.86 -16.85
CA LYS A 377 -32.64 -7.75 -16.06
C LYS A 377 -33.11 -7.11 -14.75
N ASN A 378 -32.49 -6.04 -14.30
CA ASN A 378 -32.83 -5.37 -13.04
C ASN A 378 -33.98 -4.36 -13.30
N ASN A 379 -35.09 -4.56 -12.61
CA ASN A 379 -36.31 -3.76 -12.78
C ASN A 379 -36.15 -2.27 -12.41
N ASN A 380 -35.07 -1.88 -11.77
CA ASN A 380 -34.80 -0.52 -11.36
C ASN A 380 -34.13 0.31 -12.48
N PHE A 381 -33.70 -0.35 -13.57
CA PHE A 381 -33.12 0.30 -14.73
C PHE A 381 -34.02 0.16 -15.95
N ILE A 382 -34.17 1.24 -16.73
CA ILE A 382 -35.17 1.31 -17.78
C ILE A 382 -34.58 1.04 -19.16
N HIS A 383 -33.45 1.64 -19.47
CA HIS A 383 -32.73 1.47 -20.74
C HIS A 383 -31.25 1.69 -20.54
N LEU A 384 -30.50 1.13 -21.46
CA LEU A 384 -29.05 1.22 -21.48
C LEU A 384 -28.62 1.63 -22.88
N ASN A 385 -27.70 2.59 -22.96
CA ASN A 385 -27.10 3.01 -24.19
C ASN A 385 -25.58 3.02 -24.03
N HIS A 386 -24.87 2.41 -24.98
CA HIS A 386 -23.43 2.46 -25.04
C HIS A 386 -22.96 3.71 -25.74
N ASP A 387 -22.07 4.49 -25.10
CA ASP A 387 -21.34 5.54 -25.79
C ASP A 387 -20.15 4.94 -26.54
N TYR A 388 -19.37 4.09 -25.88
CA TYR A 388 -18.29 3.32 -26.51
C TYR A 388 -17.82 2.14 -25.66
N ILE A 389 -17.22 1.13 -26.32
CA ILE A 389 -16.33 0.12 -25.77
C ILE A 389 -15.05 0.16 -26.59
N LYS A 390 -13.91 0.39 -25.97
CA LYS A 390 -12.63 0.56 -26.64
C LYS A 390 -11.56 -0.28 -25.96
N LYS A 391 -10.84 -1.07 -26.76
CA LYS A 391 -9.67 -1.81 -26.26
C LYS A 391 -8.48 -0.87 -26.10
N GLN A 392 -7.94 -0.77 -24.89
CA GLN A 392 -6.73 -0.02 -24.57
C GLN A 392 -5.72 -0.96 -23.91
N GLN A 393 -4.61 -1.20 -24.58
CA GLN A 393 -3.56 -2.12 -24.13
C GLN A 393 -4.13 -3.53 -23.83
N ASN A 394 -4.26 -3.93 -22.56
CA ASN A 394 -4.77 -5.22 -22.13
C ASN A 394 -6.15 -5.16 -21.48
N GLU A 395 -6.82 -4.01 -21.50
CA GLU A 395 -8.12 -3.78 -20.89
C GLU A 395 -9.12 -3.21 -21.89
N TYR A 396 -10.39 -3.39 -21.62
CA TYR A 396 -11.50 -2.78 -22.33
C TYR A 396 -12.06 -1.65 -21.48
N GLU A 397 -11.96 -0.44 -21.96
CA GLU A 397 -12.62 0.73 -21.39
C GLU A 397 -14.01 0.88 -21.99
N PHE A 398 -15.00 1.14 -21.16
CA PHE A 398 -16.36 1.33 -21.61
C PHE A 398 -17.02 2.54 -20.96
N GLN A 399 -17.96 3.12 -21.66
CA GLN A 399 -18.85 4.15 -21.15
C GLN A 399 -20.27 3.82 -21.58
N MET A 400 -21.19 3.90 -20.61
CA MET A 400 -22.61 3.63 -20.85
C MET A 400 -23.49 4.58 -20.06
N ASP A 401 -24.62 4.92 -20.67
CA ASP A 401 -25.70 5.67 -20.04
C ASP A 401 -26.82 4.72 -19.66
N ILE A 402 -27.26 4.76 -18.42
CA ILE A 402 -28.32 3.92 -17.89
C ILE A 402 -29.48 4.80 -17.44
N GLY A 403 -30.68 4.48 -17.88
CA GLY A 403 -31.91 5.10 -17.38
C GLY A 403 -32.32 4.46 -16.03
N VAL A 404 -32.59 5.30 -15.05
CA VAL A 404 -33.07 4.85 -13.73
C VAL A 404 -34.58 5.05 -13.64
N LYS A 405 -35.31 4.02 -13.23
CA LYS A 405 -36.75 4.12 -13.03
C LYS A 405 -37.08 5.03 -11.87
N ASN A 406 -37.81 6.10 -12.12
CA ASN A 406 -38.26 7.04 -11.11
C ASN A 406 -39.71 6.68 -10.73
N GLU A 407 -39.97 6.28 -9.50
CA GLU A 407 -41.32 5.91 -9.04
C GLU A 407 -42.33 7.08 -9.07
N ASN A 408 -41.91 8.26 -9.49
CA ASN A 408 -42.78 9.44 -9.55
C ASN A 408 -43.41 9.71 -10.94
N ASN A 409 -43.36 8.73 -11.87
CA ASN A 409 -43.98 8.86 -13.19
C ASN A 409 -45.04 7.76 -13.41
N GLU A 410 -45.89 7.53 -12.41
CA GLU A 410 -47.24 6.93 -12.60
C GLU A 410 -48.31 7.97 -12.27
#